data_5d44e01b870b73a33d29d222fb4fe4f2
#
_entry.id   5d44e01b870b73a33d29d222fb4fe4f2
#
_cell.length_a   1.000
_cell.length_b   1.000
_cell.length_c   1.000
_cell.angle_alpha   90.00
_cell.angle_beta   90.00
_cell.angle_gamma   90.00
#
_symmetry.space_group_name_H-M   'P 1'
#
loop_
_entity.id
_entity.type
_entity.pdbx_description
1 polymer ?
#
loop_
_entity_poly.entity_id
_entity_poly.type
_entity_poly.pdbx_seq_one_letter_code
_entity_poly.pdbx_strand_id
1 'polypeptide(L)'
;MKAYRTSLSGISLLLRICFLFLMSLMVLLPQTSCKVSYSFTGASISPDVKTVAIPFMTNTSSYIIPTLNRSITDALRNYFTSQTSLQVVERNGDLELTGNISGYTVTPVAIQGNETAAMNRLTITINIKFVNKKNPKQNYESTFSRYQDYPVADLNTVQDRLNAVITDQLVQDVFNKSVVNW
;
A
#
# COMPACT_ATOMS: atom_id res chain seq x y z
N MET A 1 66.98 -13.85 -47.87
CA MET A 1 66.24 -13.09 -46.86
C MET A 1 64.82 -12.65 -47.27
N LYS A 2 64.05 -13.49 -48.01
CA LYS A 2 62.66 -13.15 -48.44
C LYS A 2 61.54 -14.06 -47.85
N ALA A 3 61.90 -15.14 -47.17
CA ALA A 3 60.92 -16.12 -46.69
C ALA A 3 60.30 -15.78 -45.30
N TYR A 4 60.86 -14.91 -44.48
CA TYR A 4 60.38 -14.57 -43.15
C TYR A 4 59.27 -13.51 -43.10
N ARG A 5 59.09 -12.73 -44.17
CA ARG A 5 58.12 -11.60 -44.20
C ARG A 5 56.66 -12.03 -44.45
N THR A 6 56.49 -13.22 -45.08
CA THR A 6 55.15 -13.75 -45.43
C THR A 6 54.47 -14.47 -44.25
N SER A 7 55.19 -14.94 -43.25
CA SER A 7 54.69 -15.66 -42.12
C SER A 7 54.06 -14.68 -41.07
N LEU A 8 54.63 -13.49 -40.91
CA LEU A 8 54.13 -12.50 -39.95
C LEU A 8 52.77 -11.86 -40.34
N SER A 9 52.48 -11.74 -41.64
CA SER A 9 51.22 -11.20 -42.14
C SER A 9 50.06 -12.17 -41.95
N GLY A 10 50.27 -13.46 -42.02
CA GLY A 10 49.24 -14.49 -41.76
C GLY A 10 48.86 -14.58 -40.29
N ILE A 11 49.82 -14.44 -39.37
CA ILE A 11 49.58 -14.46 -37.92
C ILE A 11 48.77 -13.23 -37.49
N SER A 12 49.06 -12.06 -38.05
CA SER A 12 48.31 -10.84 -37.74
C SER A 12 46.87 -10.87 -38.27
N LEU A 13 46.61 -11.53 -39.38
CA LEU A 13 45.28 -11.72 -39.95
C LEU A 13 44.46 -12.72 -39.11
N LEU A 14 45.05 -13.82 -38.68
CA LEU A 14 44.42 -14.81 -37.81
C LEU A 14 44.07 -14.20 -36.45
N LEU A 15 44.93 -13.38 -35.84
CA LEU A 15 44.66 -12.66 -34.61
C LEU A 15 43.49 -11.69 -34.74
N ARG A 16 43.38 -10.97 -35.85
CA ARG A 16 42.26 -10.06 -36.12
C ARG A 16 40.93 -10.80 -36.29
N ILE A 17 40.95 -11.95 -37.00
CA ILE A 17 39.73 -12.77 -37.16
C ILE A 17 39.29 -13.37 -35.82
N CYS A 18 40.25 -13.86 -35.01
CA CYS A 18 39.94 -14.37 -33.66
C CYS A 18 39.40 -13.31 -32.74
N PHE A 19 39.92 -12.08 -32.81
CA PHE A 19 39.43 -10.93 -32.03
C PHE A 19 38.02 -10.50 -32.46
N LEU A 20 37.71 -10.48 -33.76
CA LEU A 20 36.37 -10.19 -34.28
C LEU A 20 35.37 -11.27 -33.90
N PHE A 21 35.79 -12.55 -33.91
CA PHE A 21 34.92 -13.65 -33.47
C PHE A 21 34.66 -13.61 -31.98
N LEU A 22 35.63 -13.24 -31.15
CA LEU A 22 35.47 -13.05 -29.71
C LEU A 22 34.54 -11.87 -29.37
N MET A 23 34.67 -10.76 -30.12
CA MET A 23 33.75 -9.61 -29.98
C MET A 23 32.32 -9.95 -30.40
N SER A 24 32.15 -10.73 -31.48
CA SER A 24 30.85 -11.21 -31.93
C SER A 24 30.17 -12.14 -30.91
N LEU A 25 30.94 -12.99 -30.24
CA LEU A 25 30.45 -13.89 -29.20
C LEU A 25 29.99 -13.14 -27.94
N MET A 26 30.60 -12.00 -27.63
CA MET A 26 30.23 -11.16 -26.48
C MET A 26 28.89 -10.43 -26.66
N VAL A 27 28.50 -10.17 -27.92
CA VAL A 27 27.19 -9.53 -28.24
C VAL A 27 26.03 -10.53 -28.17
N LEU A 28 26.29 -11.84 -28.25
CA LEU A 28 25.30 -12.91 -28.20
C LEU A 28 24.96 -13.38 -26.78
N LEU A 29 25.60 -12.82 -25.72
CA LEU A 29 25.21 -13.14 -24.35
C LEU A 29 23.79 -12.63 -24.07
N PRO A 30 22.86 -13.51 -23.67
CA PRO A 30 21.50 -13.10 -23.38
C PRO A 30 21.53 -12.09 -22.24
N GLN A 31 21.07 -10.88 -22.51
CA GLN A 31 20.83 -9.86 -21.49
C GLN A 31 19.66 -10.34 -20.63
N THR A 32 19.94 -11.12 -19.59
CA THR A 32 18.94 -11.42 -18.57
C THR A 32 18.64 -10.11 -17.84
N SER A 33 17.67 -9.37 -18.37
CA SER A 33 17.11 -8.20 -17.71
C SER A 33 16.38 -8.66 -16.44
N CYS A 34 17.04 -8.54 -15.30
CA CYS A 34 16.35 -8.63 -14.00
C CYS A 34 15.34 -7.50 -13.94
N LYS A 35 14.06 -7.83 -14.05
CA LYS A 35 12.95 -6.90 -13.81
C LYS A 35 12.91 -6.57 -12.33
N VAL A 36 13.68 -5.58 -11.89
CA VAL A 36 13.59 -5.04 -10.54
C VAL A 36 12.38 -4.10 -10.51
N SER A 37 11.31 -4.53 -9.88
CA SER A 37 10.15 -3.68 -9.61
C SER A 37 10.41 -2.91 -8.33
N TYR A 38 10.70 -1.61 -8.45
CA TYR A 38 10.75 -0.71 -7.29
C TYR A 38 9.35 -0.24 -6.97
N SER A 39 8.81 -0.62 -5.80
CA SER A 39 7.63 0.01 -5.23
C SER A 39 8.05 1.25 -4.46
N PHE A 40 7.72 2.43 -4.96
CA PHE A 40 7.99 3.72 -4.29
C PHE A 40 7.16 3.91 -3.00
N THR A 41 6.14 3.10 -2.78
CA THR A 41 5.22 3.19 -1.64
C THR A 41 5.66 2.37 -0.42
N GLY A 42 6.80 1.67 -0.49
CA GLY A 42 7.27 0.80 0.59
C GLY A 42 6.42 -0.48 0.79
N ALA A 43 5.36 -0.68 -0.02
CA ALA A 43 4.52 -1.87 0.06
C ALA A 43 5.30 -3.10 -0.41
N SER A 44 5.47 -4.08 0.48
CA SER A 44 6.14 -5.36 0.18
C SER A 44 5.11 -6.45 -0.12
N ILE A 45 4.47 -6.35 -1.29
CA ILE A 45 3.47 -7.34 -1.72
C ILE A 45 4.16 -8.40 -2.58
N SER A 46 3.97 -9.68 -2.23
CA SER A 46 4.51 -10.80 -2.99
C SER A 46 3.97 -10.80 -4.44
N PRO A 47 4.80 -11.08 -5.47
CA PRO A 47 4.40 -11.03 -6.88
C PRO A 47 3.27 -11.99 -7.28
N ASP A 48 2.97 -12.99 -6.47
CA ASP A 48 1.89 -13.96 -6.65
C ASP A 48 0.54 -13.45 -6.13
N VAL A 49 0.52 -12.35 -5.38
CA VAL A 49 -0.69 -11.66 -4.93
C VAL A 49 -1.13 -10.66 -5.99
N LYS A 50 -2.34 -10.81 -6.52
CA LYS A 50 -2.88 -9.99 -7.63
C LYS A 50 -4.13 -9.23 -7.25
N THR A 51 -4.88 -9.74 -6.29
CA THR A 51 -6.21 -9.23 -5.96
C THR A 51 -6.36 -8.97 -4.46
N VAL A 52 -7.14 -7.93 -4.12
CA VAL A 52 -7.58 -7.65 -2.75
C VAL A 52 -9.09 -7.52 -2.70
N ALA A 53 -9.74 -8.32 -1.85
CA ALA A 53 -11.16 -8.23 -1.60
C ALA A 53 -11.44 -7.27 -0.44
N ILE A 54 -12.22 -6.23 -0.69
CA ILE A 54 -12.66 -5.25 0.31
C ILE A 54 -14.19 -5.15 0.22
N PRO A 55 -14.93 -6.03 0.91
CA PRO A 55 -16.39 -5.94 0.99
C PRO A 55 -16.82 -4.71 1.78
N PHE A 56 -18.10 -4.35 1.69
CA PHE A 56 -18.64 -3.26 2.49
C PHE A 56 -18.49 -3.54 3.98
N MET A 57 -17.94 -2.56 4.70
CA MET A 57 -17.86 -2.60 6.16
C MET A 57 -19.24 -2.44 6.78
N THR A 58 -19.51 -3.19 7.83
CA THR A 58 -20.71 -3.03 8.64
C THR A 58 -20.50 -1.94 9.69
N ASN A 59 -21.60 -1.39 10.20
CA ASN A 59 -21.54 -0.44 11.33
C ASN A 59 -22.27 -1.06 12.52
N THR A 60 -21.54 -1.31 13.60
CA THR A 60 -22.04 -1.84 14.87
C THR A 60 -21.86 -0.87 16.02
N SER A 61 -21.49 0.39 15.72
CA SER A 61 -21.37 1.45 16.73
C SER A 61 -22.73 1.86 17.29
N SER A 62 -22.73 2.39 18.51
CA SER A 62 -23.96 2.87 19.15
C SER A 62 -24.58 4.08 18.44
N TYR A 63 -23.78 4.84 17.69
CA TYR A 63 -24.24 5.97 16.89
C TYR A 63 -24.01 5.68 15.42
N ILE A 64 -25.10 5.42 14.70
CA ILE A 64 -25.05 4.99 13.29
C ILE A 64 -25.12 6.21 12.37
N ILE A 65 -24.05 6.46 11.63
CA ILE A 65 -24.03 7.42 10.53
C ILE A 65 -24.18 6.66 9.21
N PRO A 66 -25.30 6.86 8.48
CA PRO A 66 -25.63 6.03 7.32
C PRO A 66 -24.61 6.02 6.20
N THR A 67 -23.82 7.10 6.07
CA THR A 67 -22.82 7.25 4.98
C THR A 67 -21.42 6.81 5.37
N LEU A 68 -21.11 6.66 6.66
CA LEU A 68 -19.75 6.47 7.15
C LEU A 68 -19.14 5.14 6.73
N ASN A 69 -19.91 4.04 6.78
CA ASN A 69 -19.45 2.73 6.34
C ASN A 69 -19.11 2.70 4.86
N ARG A 70 -19.89 3.41 4.03
CA ARG A 70 -19.59 3.58 2.61
C ARG A 70 -18.32 4.40 2.43
N SER A 71 -18.21 5.55 3.09
CA SER A 71 -17.04 6.44 2.96
C SER A 71 -15.74 5.72 3.33
N ILE A 72 -15.71 4.98 4.45
CA ILE A 72 -14.51 4.23 4.86
C ILE A 72 -14.21 3.11 3.85
N THR A 73 -15.23 2.37 3.37
CA THR A 73 -15.03 1.30 2.41
C THR A 73 -14.46 1.82 1.09
N ASP A 74 -15.06 2.90 0.57
CA ASP A 74 -14.63 3.48 -0.70
C ASP A 74 -13.23 4.11 -0.58
N ALA A 75 -12.92 4.74 0.56
CA ALA A 75 -11.59 5.27 0.84
C ALA A 75 -10.52 4.15 0.89
N LEU A 76 -10.81 3.03 1.56
CA LEU A 76 -9.93 1.84 1.55
C LEU A 76 -9.69 1.31 0.14
N ARG A 77 -10.74 1.11 -0.64
CA ARG A 77 -10.65 0.63 -2.03
C ARG A 77 -9.80 1.56 -2.89
N ASN A 78 -10.07 2.86 -2.81
CA ASN A 78 -9.32 3.88 -3.56
C ASN A 78 -7.85 3.92 -3.14
N TYR A 79 -7.56 3.80 -1.84
CA TYR A 79 -6.19 3.83 -1.34
C TYR A 79 -5.40 2.60 -1.83
N PHE A 80 -5.96 1.40 -1.72
CA PHE A 80 -5.32 0.19 -2.25
C PHE A 80 -5.11 0.26 -3.76
N THR A 81 -6.07 0.76 -4.52
CA THR A 81 -5.95 0.94 -5.98
C THR A 81 -4.86 1.94 -6.35
N SER A 82 -4.73 3.04 -5.59
CA SER A 82 -3.75 4.10 -5.88
C SER A 82 -2.33 3.76 -5.44
N GLN A 83 -2.18 2.98 -4.35
CA GLN A 83 -0.88 2.69 -3.74
C GLN A 83 -0.30 1.33 -4.13
N THR A 84 -1.07 0.48 -4.81
CA THR A 84 -0.63 -0.85 -5.21
C THR A 84 -1.04 -1.18 -6.64
N SER A 85 -0.46 -2.23 -7.20
CA SER A 85 -0.90 -2.80 -8.50
C SER A 85 -2.01 -3.85 -8.34
N LEU A 86 -2.61 -3.98 -7.14
CA LEU A 86 -3.64 -4.97 -6.88
C LEU A 86 -4.97 -4.57 -7.54
N GLN A 87 -5.66 -5.54 -8.08
CA GLN A 87 -7.04 -5.38 -8.51
C GLN A 87 -7.96 -5.50 -7.31
N VAL A 88 -8.75 -4.45 -7.04
CA VAL A 88 -9.78 -4.50 -5.99
C VAL A 88 -10.99 -5.28 -6.49
N VAL A 89 -11.41 -6.28 -5.72
CA VAL A 89 -12.57 -7.13 -6.00
C VAL A 89 -13.53 -7.12 -4.80
N GLU A 90 -14.76 -7.56 -5.00
CA GLU A 90 -15.72 -7.60 -3.89
C GLU A 90 -15.55 -8.83 -2.99
N ARG A 91 -15.12 -9.96 -3.57
CA ARG A 91 -14.99 -11.26 -2.88
C ARG A 91 -13.87 -12.09 -3.48
N ASN A 92 -13.40 -13.06 -2.72
CA ASN A 92 -12.44 -14.07 -3.19
C ASN A 92 -11.12 -13.50 -3.73
N GLY A 93 -10.61 -12.41 -3.13
CA GLY A 93 -9.26 -11.92 -3.41
C GLY A 93 -8.17 -12.83 -2.84
N ASP A 94 -6.93 -12.66 -3.29
CA ASP A 94 -5.74 -13.25 -2.67
C ASP A 94 -5.53 -12.66 -1.26
N LEU A 95 -5.79 -11.37 -1.12
CA LEU A 95 -5.94 -10.69 0.16
C LEU A 95 -7.42 -10.45 0.43
N GLU A 96 -7.83 -10.57 1.68
CA GLU A 96 -9.18 -10.23 2.13
C GLU A 96 -9.09 -9.29 3.32
N LEU A 97 -9.76 -8.14 3.23
CA LEU A 97 -9.82 -7.11 4.25
C LEU A 97 -11.28 -6.88 4.61
N THR A 98 -11.71 -7.48 5.73
CA THR A 98 -13.07 -7.35 6.25
C THR A 98 -13.06 -6.55 7.55
N GLY A 99 -14.16 -5.89 7.87
CA GLY A 99 -14.22 -5.13 9.12
C GLY A 99 -15.57 -4.52 9.42
N ASN A 100 -15.62 -3.88 10.57
CA ASN A 100 -16.77 -3.12 11.02
C ASN A 100 -16.36 -1.86 11.76
N ILE A 101 -17.22 -0.86 11.72
CA ILE A 101 -17.13 0.32 12.59
C ILE A 101 -17.70 -0.10 13.94
N SER A 102 -16.84 -0.11 14.98
CA SER A 102 -17.21 -0.52 16.34
C SER A 102 -17.43 0.65 17.29
N GLY A 103 -16.95 1.85 16.95
CA GLY A 103 -17.11 3.03 17.79
C GLY A 103 -17.24 4.31 16.99
N TYR A 104 -18.15 5.17 17.45
CA TYR A 104 -18.29 6.57 17.04
C TYR A 104 -18.69 7.36 18.28
N THR A 105 -17.75 8.10 18.87
CA THR A 105 -17.95 8.75 20.16
C THR A 105 -17.51 10.21 20.12
N VAL A 106 -18.26 11.04 20.81
CA VAL A 106 -17.92 12.44 21.05
C VAL A 106 -17.71 12.64 22.54
N THR A 107 -16.57 13.17 22.92
CA THR A 107 -16.22 13.44 24.32
C THR A 107 -15.71 14.87 24.49
N PRO A 108 -16.08 15.59 25.55
CA PRO A 108 -15.45 16.85 25.89
C PRO A 108 -13.97 16.68 26.18
N VAL A 109 -13.14 17.60 25.68
CA VAL A 109 -11.71 17.65 25.99
C VAL A 109 -11.53 18.63 27.17
N ALA A 110 -10.86 18.14 28.23
CA ALA A 110 -10.56 18.99 29.38
C ALA A 110 -9.60 20.12 28.97
N ILE A 111 -9.96 21.35 29.35
CA ILE A 111 -9.12 22.54 29.12
C ILE A 111 -7.95 22.46 30.10
N GLN A 112 -6.71 22.45 29.55
CA GLN A 112 -5.49 22.57 30.37
C GLN A 112 -4.83 23.93 30.10
N GLY A 113 -4.58 24.69 31.16
CA GLY A 113 -3.86 25.95 31.06
C GLY A 113 -4.74 27.14 30.63
N ASN A 114 -4.13 28.11 29.92
CA ASN A 114 -4.74 29.37 29.50
C ASN A 114 -5.63 29.29 28.23
N GLU A 115 -6.03 28.09 27.79
CA GLU A 115 -6.92 27.95 26.65
C GLU A 115 -8.37 28.29 27.04
N THR A 116 -8.94 29.24 26.30
CA THR A 116 -10.28 29.80 26.58
C THR A 116 -11.41 29.09 25.83
N ALA A 117 -11.09 28.24 24.87
CA ALA A 117 -12.09 27.58 24.02
C ALA A 117 -12.33 26.12 24.46
N ALA A 118 -13.57 25.80 24.79
CA ALA A 118 -14.00 24.42 25.01
C ALA A 118 -13.90 23.63 23.71
N MET A 119 -13.33 22.41 23.77
CA MET A 119 -13.14 21.52 22.64
C MET A 119 -13.91 20.22 22.84
N ASN A 120 -14.34 19.63 21.76
CA ASN A 120 -14.85 18.26 21.73
C ASN A 120 -13.92 17.39 20.89
N ARG A 121 -13.89 16.10 21.20
CA ARG A 121 -13.15 15.08 20.47
C ARG A 121 -14.12 14.10 19.84
N LEU A 122 -14.08 14.00 18.50
CA LEU A 122 -14.73 12.92 17.77
C LEU A 122 -13.71 11.78 17.60
N THR A 123 -14.09 10.58 18.03
CA THR A 123 -13.28 9.36 17.86
C THR A 123 -14.05 8.35 17.02
N ILE A 124 -13.41 7.80 16.00
CA ILE A 124 -13.92 6.67 15.20
C ILE A 124 -13.01 5.46 15.43
N THR A 125 -13.64 4.33 15.68
CA THR A 125 -12.94 3.05 15.92
C THR A 125 -13.46 2.00 14.94
N ILE A 126 -12.54 1.29 14.30
CA ILE A 126 -12.84 0.20 13.38
C ILE A 126 -12.10 -1.06 13.80
N ASN A 127 -12.74 -2.21 13.63
CA ASN A 127 -12.09 -3.51 13.75
C ASN A 127 -11.84 -4.04 12.33
N ILE A 128 -10.62 -4.49 12.08
CA ILE A 128 -10.19 -5.03 10.78
C ILE A 128 -9.64 -6.43 10.97
N LYS A 129 -10.13 -7.34 10.14
CA LYS A 129 -9.57 -8.67 9.94
C LYS A 129 -8.96 -8.74 8.55
N PHE A 130 -7.67 -9.00 8.51
CA PHE A 130 -6.90 -9.17 7.29
C PHE A 130 -6.46 -10.62 7.12
N VAL A 131 -6.67 -11.15 5.93
CA VAL A 131 -6.29 -12.52 5.56
C VAL A 131 -5.49 -12.49 4.27
N ASN A 132 -4.27 -13.00 4.32
CA ASN A 132 -3.45 -13.27 3.16
C ASN A 132 -3.48 -14.78 2.87
N LYS A 133 -4.15 -15.19 1.78
CA LYS A 133 -4.30 -16.59 1.38
C LYS A 133 -2.98 -17.21 0.89
N LYS A 134 -2.04 -16.38 0.41
CA LYS A 134 -0.72 -16.84 -0.05
C LYS A 134 0.27 -16.98 1.10
N ASN A 135 0.12 -16.16 2.15
CA ASN A 135 0.96 -16.22 3.34
C ASN A 135 0.15 -16.04 4.62
N PRO A 136 -0.41 -17.12 5.19
CA PRO A 136 -1.25 -17.05 6.39
C PRO A 136 -0.57 -16.50 7.64
N LYS A 137 0.79 -16.44 7.67
CA LYS A 137 1.53 -15.83 8.79
C LYS A 137 1.30 -14.32 8.90
N GLN A 138 0.83 -13.69 7.85
CA GLN A 138 0.54 -12.25 7.77
C GLN A 138 -0.90 -11.93 8.20
N ASN A 139 -1.71 -12.94 8.51
CA ASN A 139 -3.08 -12.73 8.96
C ASN A 139 -3.09 -12.01 10.31
N TYR A 140 -4.00 -11.05 10.44
CA TYR A 140 -4.21 -10.37 11.72
C TYR A 140 -5.66 -9.95 11.89
N GLU A 141 -6.02 -9.71 13.15
CA GLU A 141 -7.23 -8.98 13.54
C GLU A 141 -6.81 -7.86 14.49
N SER A 142 -7.23 -6.63 14.19
CA SER A 142 -6.80 -5.46 14.96
C SER A 142 -7.86 -4.38 14.97
N THR A 143 -7.87 -3.65 16.08
CA THR A 143 -8.66 -2.43 16.26
C THR A 143 -7.80 -1.22 15.93
N PHE A 144 -8.34 -0.32 15.12
CA PHE A 144 -7.76 0.98 14.80
C PHE A 144 -8.69 2.08 15.32
N SER A 145 -8.11 3.10 15.92
CA SER A 145 -8.86 4.23 16.47
C SER A 145 -8.14 5.52 16.14
N ARG A 146 -8.87 6.49 15.58
CA ARG A 146 -8.36 7.83 15.31
C ARG A 146 -9.38 8.87 15.77
N TYR A 147 -8.89 10.05 16.07
CA TYR A 147 -9.73 11.13 16.55
C TYR A 147 -9.35 12.47 15.93
N GLN A 148 -10.30 13.39 16.00
CA GLN A 148 -10.10 14.79 15.65
C GLN A 148 -10.78 15.67 16.70
N ASP A 149 -10.02 16.63 17.22
CA ASP A 149 -10.54 17.64 18.11
C ASP A 149 -11.15 18.79 17.30
N TYR A 150 -12.25 19.36 17.81
CA TYR A 150 -12.93 20.48 17.18
C TYR A 150 -13.53 21.41 18.26
N PRO A 151 -13.65 22.74 17.98
CA PRO A 151 -14.29 23.66 18.89
C PRO A 151 -15.73 23.22 19.21
N VAL A 152 -16.20 23.49 20.41
CA VAL A 152 -17.60 23.24 20.78
C VAL A 152 -18.51 23.98 19.81
N ALA A 153 -19.12 23.25 18.90
CA ALA A 153 -20.03 23.69 17.87
C ALA A 153 -21.06 22.60 17.62
N ASP A 154 -22.08 22.90 16.82
CA ASP A 154 -22.97 21.84 16.34
C ASP A 154 -22.16 20.83 15.48
N LEU A 155 -22.11 19.59 15.98
CA LEU A 155 -21.41 18.51 15.30
C LEU A 155 -21.88 18.37 13.84
N ASN A 156 -23.16 18.54 13.57
CA ASN A 156 -23.73 18.38 12.24
C ASN A 156 -23.08 19.30 11.20
N THR A 157 -22.61 20.48 11.62
CA THR A 157 -21.96 21.45 10.70
C THR A 157 -20.54 21.06 10.31
N VAL A 158 -19.85 20.25 11.12
CA VAL A 158 -18.43 19.88 10.91
C VAL A 158 -18.21 18.38 10.70
N GLN A 159 -19.28 17.58 10.89
CA GLN A 159 -19.23 16.12 10.92
C GLN A 159 -18.58 15.51 9.65
N ASP A 160 -19.01 15.94 8.47
CA ASP A 160 -18.50 15.38 7.22
C ASP A 160 -16.99 15.64 7.07
N ARG A 161 -16.53 16.82 7.42
CA ARG A 161 -15.10 17.17 7.40
C ARG A 161 -14.31 16.35 8.42
N LEU A 162 -14.82 16.20 9.62
CA LEU A 162 -14.17 15.41 10.68
C LEU A 162 -14.11 13.93 10.26
N ASN A 163 -15.20 13.39 9.76
CA ASN A 163 -15.27 12.02 9.26
C ASN A 163 -14.26 11.78 8.14
N ALA A 164 -14.12 12.71 7.19
CA ALA A 164 -13.15 12.58 6.11
C ALA A 164 -11.71 12.52 6.64
N VAL A 165 -11.31 13.46 7.51
CA VAL A 165 -9.96 13.51 8.09
C VAL A 165 -9.64 12.24 8.88
N ILE A 166 -10.57 11.77 9.71
CA ILE A 166 -10.38 10.56 10.53
C ILE A 166 -10.33 9.32 9.63
N THR A 167 -11.18 9.26 8.59
CA THR A 167 -11.19 8.16 7.62
C THR A 167 -9.85 8.03 6.91
N ASP A 168 -9.27 9.13 6.45
CA ASP A 168 -7.97 9.13 5.78
C ASP A 168 -6.86 8.57 6.68
N GLN A 169 -6.85 8.95 7.96
CA GLN A 169 -5.88 8.43 8.93
C GLN A 169 -6.08 6.94 9.20
N LEU A 170 -7.32 6.48 9.38
CA LEU A 170 -7.64 5.07 9.59
C LEU A 170 -7.24 4.21 8.40
N VAL A 171 -7.51 4.68 7.17
CA VAL A 171 -7.17 4.00 5.93
C VAL A 171 -5.67 3.83 5.78
N GLN A 172 -4.88 4.87 6.10
CA GLN A 172 -3.42 4.80 6.08
C GLN A 172 -2.89 3.79 7.12
N ASP A 173 -3.44 3.77 8.34
CA ASP A 173 -3.02 2.82 9.37
C ASP A 173 -3.30 1.37 8.95
N VAL A 174 -4.50 1.11 8.44
CA VAL A 174 -4.89 -0.22 7.94
C VAL A 174 -3.99 -0.65 6.80
N PHE A 175 -3.76 0.22 5.82
CA PHE A 175 -2.89 -0.06 4.70
C PHE A 175 -1.46 -0.36 5.14
N ASN A 176 -0.88 0.48 5.99
CA ASN A 176 0.48 0.31 6.47
C ASN A 176 0.65 -1.03 7.22
N LYS A 177 -0.32 -1.39 8.05
CA LYS A 177 -0.29 -2.68 8.75
C LYS A 177 -0.51 -3.85 7.80
N SER A 178 -1.29 -3.67 6.71
CA SER A 178 -1.63 -4.76 5.80
C SER A 178 -0.54 -5.07 4.78
N VAL A 179 0.25 -4.07 4.32
CA VAL A 179 1.15 -4.26 3.17
C VAL A 179 2.52 -3.59 3.29
N VAL A 180 2.80 -2.83 4.35
CA VAL A 180 4.07 -2.13 4.54
C VAL A 180 4.89 -2.74 5.69
N ASN A 181 4.26 -3.09 6.80
CA ASN A 181 4.92 -3.55 8.02
C ASN A 181 4.89 -5.08 8.12
N TRP A 182 5.69 -5.75 7.28
CA TRP A 182 5.90 -7.21 7.33
C TRP A 182 7.18 -7.59 8.05
#